data_14fcfb57fa4d5f2fc5477620adc5e14c
#
_entry.id   14fcfb57fa4d5f2fc5477620adc5e14c
#
_cell.length_a   1.000
_cell.length_b   1.000
_cell.length_c   1.000
_cell.angle_alpha   90.00
_cell.angle_beta   90.00
_cell.angle_gamma   90.00
#
_symmetry.space_group_name_H-M   'P 1'
#
loop_
_entity.id
_entity.type
_entity.pdbx_description
1 polymer ?
#
loop_
_entity_poly.entity_id
_entity_poly.type
_entity_poly.pdbx_seq_one_letter_code
_entity_poly.pdbx_strand_id
1 'polypeptide(L)'
;MKAPKKDIAKTKDDLPDFLKGKMDDGRGSEEVGAEDLVIPRIELVQGLSKARKKGDPKFIPGAEEGMLYNNVTRELYGSSAKVVPVMFRKEWLLWREVDLGGGFGGAFPSPDDANKALKQQDRPEEWEVVDTNQHFAIVLKEDGSMEEAVISMAKTKAKASRLWNSLVRINGGPRFSRIYEVLGVPDQNKKGQDYFSLDVKNVGFVDEKMFSYAESVYDLVKSGAADVDRSTDHEEAESDKGSGPGF
;
A
#
# COMPACT_ATOMS: atom_id res chain seq x y z
N MET A 1 -44.94 -7.83 12.30
CA MET A 1 -44.22 -6.55 12.31
C MET A 1 -42.74 -6.84 12.11
N LYS A 2 -42.13 -6.45 10.97
CA LYS A 2 -40.70 -6.53 10.78
C LYS A 2 -40.04 -5.37 11.54
N ALA A 3 -39.07 -5.68 12.41
CA ALA A 3 -38.28 -4.65 13.07
C ALA A 3 -37.54 -3.80 12.00
N PRO A 4 -37.45 -2.48 12.18
CA PRO A 4 -36.70 -1.63 11.25
C PRO A 4 -35.24 -2.06 11.27
N LYS A 5 -34.70 -2.36 10.08
CA LYS A 5 -33.26 -2.48 9.91
C LYS A 5 -32.66 -1.10 10.24
N LYS A 6 -32.02 -0.97 11.39
CA LYS A 6 -31.14 0.18 11.66
C LYS A 6 -29.97 0.05 10.71
N ASP A 7 -29.84 0.99 9.79
CA ASP A 7 -28.60 1.13 9.02
C ASP A 7 -27.46 1.39 10.01
N ILE A 8 -26.41 0.59 9.89
CA ILE A 8 -25.20 0.75 10.70
C ILE A 8 -24.43 1.95 10.11
N ALA A 9 -24.09 2.93 10.96
CA ALA A 9 -23.24 4.05 10.59
C ALA A 9 -21.94 3.55 9.95
N LYS A 10 -21.60 4.05 8.77
CA LYS A 10 -20.46 3.56 7.96
C LYS A 10 -19.34 4.61 7.80
N THR A 11 -19.60 5.86 8.16
CA THR A 11 -18.65 6.97 8.01
C THR A 11 -18.55 7.77 9.31
N LYS A 12 -17.51 8.59 9.44
CA LYS A 12 -17.36 9.51 10.60
C LYS A 12 -18.49 10.53 10.68
N ASP A 13 -19.09 10.89 9.55
CA ASP A 13 -20.23 11.81 9.50
C ASP A 13 -21.53 11.20 10.07
N ASP A 14 -21.62 9.86 10.04
CA ASP A 14 -22.72 9.09 10.63
C ASP A 14 -22.49 8.78 12.12
N LEU A 15 -21.46 9.38 12.76
CA LEU A 15 -21.11 9.08 14.14
C LEU A 15 -22.25 9.47 15.09
N PRO A 16 -22.80 8.51 15.87
CA PRO A 16 -23.84 8.81 16.86
C PRO A 16 -23.35 9.85 17.88
N ASP A 17 -24.23 10.78 18.28
CA ASP A 17 -23.87 11.88 19.18
C ASP A 17 -23.24 11.42 20.50
N PHE A 18 -23.66 10.27 21.03
CA PHE A 18 -23.09 9.74 22.28
C PHE A 18 -21.66 9.25 22.16
N LEU A 19 -21.14 9.04 20.94
CA LEU A 19 -19.74 8.67 20.66
C LEU A 19 -18.86 9.88 20.36
N LYS A 20 -19.44 11.06 20.11
CA LYS A 20 -18.69 12.29 19.91
C LYS A 20 -17.82 12.59 21.15
N GLY A 21 -16.52 12.76 20.94
CA GLY A 21 -15.53 12.96 22.02
C GLY A 21 -15.08 11.70 22.76
N LYS A 22 -15.49 10.49 22.30
CA LYS A 22 -15.03 9.22 22.85
C LYS A 22 -14.22 8.39 21.88
N MET A 23 -13.97 8.90 20.67
CA MET A 23 -13.28 8.15 19.62
C MET A 23 -11.79 7.92 19.92
N ASP A 24 -11.20 8.71 20.81
CA ASP A 24 -9.82 8.56 21.27
C ASP A 24 -9.71 7.66 22.53
N ASP A 25 -10.83 7.10 22.98
CA ASP A 25 -10.90 6.21 24.14
C ASP A 25 -10.60 4.76 23.67
N GLY A 26 -9.35 4.35 23.85
CA GLY A 26 -8.83 3.03 23.45
C GLY A 26 -9.23 1.87 24.37
N ARG A 27 -10.23 2.03 25.25
CA ARG A 27 -10.66 0.97 26.17
C ARG A 27 -11.09 -0.30 25.45
N GLY A 28 -10.53 -1.42 25.88
CA GLY A 28 -10.71 -2.72 25.24
C GLY A 28 -9.61 -3.07 24.23
N SER A 29 -8.66 -2.16 24.01
CA SER A 29 -7.48 -2.37 23.15
C SER A 29 -6.17 -2.11 23.89
N GLU A 30 -6.18 -2.19 25.22
CA GLU A 30 -5.02 -1.89 26.08
C GLU A 30 -3.87 -2.87 25.85
N GLU A 31 -4.15 -4.09 25.43
CA GLU A 31 -3.16 -5.15 25.15
C GLU A 31 -2.80 -5.27 23.67
N VAL A 32 -3.38 -4.42 22.80
CA VAL A 32 -3.03 -4.42 21.37
C VAL A 32 -1.66 -3.80 21.20
N GLY A 33 -0.67 -4.64 20.91
CA GLY A 33 0.70 -4.22 20.59
C GLY A 33 0.83 -3.84 19.12
N ALA A 34 2.00 -3.34 18.76
CA ALA A 34 2.31 -3.00 17.37
C ALA A 34 2.33 -4.24 16.46
N GLU A 35 2.65 -5.41 17.02
CA GLU A 35 2.63 -6.72 16.36
C GLU A 35 1.21 -7.19 16.00
N ASP A 36 0.19 -6.64 16.65
CA ASP A 36 -1.22 -6.92 16.38
C ASP A 36 -1.83 -5.96 15.35
N LEU A 37 -1.05 -4.95 14.93
CA LEU A 37 -1.48 -3.94 13.96
C LEU A 37 -0.82 -4.19 12.61
N VAL A 38 -1.63 -4.12 11.58
CA VAL A 38 -1.16 -4.23 10.19
C VAL A 38 -1.31 -2.88 9.53
N ILE A 39 -0.20 -2.33 9.02
CA ILE A 39 -0.27 -1.14 8.18
C ILE A 39 -0.90 -1.53 6.85
N PRO A 40 -2.05 -0.94 6.47
CA PRO A 40 -2.71 -1.25 5.21
C PRO A 40 -1.84 -0.83 4.02
N ARG A 41 -2.14 -1.42 2.87
CA ARG A 41 -1.47 -1.08 1.61
C ARG A 41 -2.39 -0.31 0.71
N ILE A 42 -1.80 0.63 -0.03
CA ILE A 42 -2.46 1.23 -1.18
C ILE A 42 -2.11 0.39 -2.39
N GLU A 43 -3.12 -0.20 -2.98
CA GLU A 43 -3.00 -1.02 -4.19
C GLU A 43 -3.57 -0.29 -5.41
N LEU A 44 -3.02 -0.61 -6.57
CA LEU A 44 -3.46 -0.10 -7.87
C LEU A 44 -4.34 -1.12 -8.57
N VAL A 45 -5.54 -0.75 -8.93
CA VAL A 45 -6.48 -1.61 -9.66
C VAL A 45 -5.99 -1.81 -11.09
N GLN A 46 -5.72 -3.07 -11.45
CA GLN A 46 -5.35 -3.52 -12.80
C GLN A 46 -6.52 -4.25 -13.49
N GLY A 47 -6.38 -4.53 -14.78
CA GLY A 47 -7.38 -5.24 -15.55
C GLY A 47 -7.83 -6.58 -14.95
N LEU A 48 -6.90 -7.33 -14.36
CA LEU A 48 -7.12 -8.64 -13.77
C LEU A 48 -7.33 -8.62 -12.26
N SER A 49 -7.32 -7.45 -11.62
CA SER A 49 -7.46 -7.32 -10.17
C SER A 49 -8.74 -7.98 -9.64
N LYS A 50 -8.62 -8.71 -8.54
CA LYS A 50 -9.76 -9.33 -7.84
C LYS A 50 -10.78 -8.28 -7.38
N ALA A 51 -10.32 -7.05 -7.09
CA ALA A 51 -11.17 -5.91 -6.77
C ALA A 51 -12.25 -5.62 -7.82
N ARG A 52 -12.05 -6.00 -9.10
CA ARG A 52 -13.00 -5.81 -10.20
C ARG A 52 -13.90 -7.04 -10.47
N LYS A 53 -13.56 -8.21 -9.95
CA LYS A 53 -14.26 -9.44 -10.26
C LYS A 53 -15.50 -9.62 -9.41
N LYS A 54 -16.70 -9.40 -9.99
CA LYS A 54 -17.98 -9.68 -9.30
C LYS A 54 -18.01 -11.15 -8.85
N GLY A 55 -18.30 -11.35 -7.56
CA GLY A 55 -18.33 -12.68 -6.95
C GLY A 55 -17.03 -13.10 -6.27
N ASP A 56 -15.92 -12.38 -6.46
CA ASP A 56 -14.72 -12.56 -5.68
C ASP A 56 -14.92 -11.96 -4.26
N PRO A 57 -14.44 -12.59 -3.19
CA PRO A 57 -14.50 -12.03 -1.83
C PRO A 57 -13.83 -10.66 -1.70
N LYS A 58 -12.87 -10.34 -2.58
CA LYS A 58 -12.16 -9.05 -2.62
C LYS A 58 -12.80 -8.03 -3.58
N PHE A 59 -13.97 -8.32 -4.14
CA PHE A 59 -14.66 -7.39 -5.03
C PHE A 59 -14.99 -6.07 -4.33
N ILE A 60 -14.67 -4.96 -4.99
CA ILE A 60 -14.94 -3.60 -4.54
C ILE A 60 -15.92 -2.95 -5.54
N PRO A 61 -17.16 -2.62 -5.12
CA PRO A 61 -18.09 -1.94 -6.00
C PRO A 61 -17.52 -0.60 -6.48
N GLY A 62 -17.54 -0.37 -7.79
CA GLY A 62 -17.02 0.87 -8.39
C GLY A 62 -15.51 0.88 -8.67
N ALA A 63 -14.79 -0.21 -8.39
CA ALA A 63 -13.37 -0.30 -8.72
C ALA A 63 -13.16 -0.35 -10.24
N GLU A 64 -12.42 0.62 -10.76
CA GLU A 64 -12.02 0.73 -12.16
C GLU A 64 -10.51 0.70 -12.30
N GLU A 65 -10.00 0.34 -13.46
CA GLU A 65 -8.56 0.31 -13.74
C GLU A 65 -7.93 1.70 -13.51
N GLY A 66 -6.75 1.70 -12.91
CA GLY A 66 -6.04 2.92 -12.57
C GLY A 66 -6.47 3.57 -11.25
N MET A 67 -7.51 3.07 -10.59
CA MET A 67 -7.88 3.55 -9.25
C MET A 67 -6.96 2.97 -8.18
N LEU A 68 -6.77 3.73 -7.13
CA LEU A 68 -6.07 3.33 -5.91
C LEU A 68 -7.09 2.92 -4.83
N TYR A 69 -6.74 1.92 -4.02
CA TYR A 69 -7.59 1.48 -2.92
C TYR A 69 -6.79 0.97 -1.73
N ASN A 70 -7.39 0.98 -0.55
CA ASN A 70 -6.87 0.36 0.66
C ASN A 70 -7.21 -1.14 0.67
N ASN A 71 -6.24 -2.01 0.80
CA ASN A 71 -6.44 -3.47 0.76
C ASN A 71 -7.21 -4.03 1.97
N VAL A 72 -7.18 -3.33 3.11
CA VAL A 72 -7.85 -3.72 4.37
C VAL A 72 -9.27 -3.19 4.42
N THR A 73 -9.43 -1.86 4.32
CA THR A 73 -10.74 -1.20 4.40
C THR A 73 -11.56 -1.30 3.11
N ARG A 74 -10.89 -1.59 1.98
CA ARG A 74 -11.46 -1.59 0.61
C ARG A 74 -11.99 -0.24 0.17
N GLU A 75 -11.57 0.83 0.82
CA GLU A 75 -11.89 2.19 0.44
C GLU A 75 -11.19 2.55 -0.88
N LEU A 76 -11.94 3.12 -1.81
CA LEU A 76 -11.40 3.63 -3.08
C LEU A 76 -10.99 5.09 -2.91
N TYR A 77 -9.77 5.41 -3.29
CA TYR A 77 -9.27 6.80 -3.34
C TYR A 77 -9.46 7.45 -4.72
N GLY A 78 -9.99 6.71 -5.71
CA GLY A 78 -10.06 7.16 -7.09
C GLY A 78 -8.72 7.00 -7.83
N SER A 79 -8.52 7.79 -8.88
CA SER A 79 -7.31 7.73 -9.73
C SER A 79 -6.06 8.33 -9.09
N SER A 80 -6.19 9.00 -7.96
CA SER A 80 -5.05 9.55 -7.21
C SER A 80 -5.31 9.60 -5.71
N ALA A 81 -4.23 9.65 -4.92
CA ALA A 81 -4.25 9.86 -3.49
C ALA A 81 -3.18 10.87 -3.09
N LYS A 82 -3.53 11.82 -2.21
CA LYS A 82 -2.55 12.71 -1.59
C LYS A 82 -1.93 12.04 -0.39
N VAL A 83 -0.59 12.06 -0.33
CA VAL A 83 0.15 11.35 0.71
C VAL A 83 1.32 12.18 1.23
N VAL A 84 1.67 11.98 2.49
CA VAL A 84 2.92 12.47 3.10
C VAL A 84 3.84 11.27 3.25
N PRO A 85 4.96 11.17 2.49
CA PRO A 85 5.87 10.04 2.61
C PRO A 85 6.67 10.13 3.91
N VAL A 86 6.62 9.08 4.71
CA VAL A 86 7.27 9.04 6.02
C VAL A 86 8.64 8.37 5.95
N MET A 87 8.69 7.15 5.44
CA MET A 87 9.91 6.37 5.36
C MET A 87 9.98 5.59 4.04
N PHE A 88 11.21 5.32 3.60
CA PHE A 88 11.50 4.45 2.48
C PHE A 88 12.32 3.26 2.97
N ARG A 89 11.90 2.05 2.59
CA ARG A 89 12.63 0.82 2.83
C ARG A 89 12.73 0.02 1.54
N LYS A 90 13.91 -0.49 1.27
CA LYS A 90 14.13 -1.41 0.16
C LYS A 90 14.22 -2.83 0.73
N GLU A 91 13.46 -3.74 0.14
CA GLU A 91 13.40 -5.14 0.56
C GLU A 91 13.48 -6.05 -0.66
N TRP A 92 13.98 -7.27 -0.47
CA TRP A 92 13.96 -8.35 -1.45
C TRP A 92 13.00 -9.41 -0.93
N LEU A 93 11.84 -9.52 -1.60
CA LEU A 93 10.78 -10.44 -1.19
C LEU A 93 10.94 -11.75 -1.95
N LEU A 94 10.85 -12.88 -1.24
CA LEU A 94 10.89 -14.21 -1.82
C LEU A 94 9.46 -14.71 -1.99
N TRP A 95 9.05 -14.95 -3.24
CA TRP A 95 7.72 -15.40 -3.60
C TRP A 95 7.76 -16.70 -4.37
N ARG A 96 6.87 -17.64 -4.02
CA ARG A 96 6.61 -18.81 -4.85
C ARG A 96 5.61 -18.43 -5.93
N GLU A 97 5.79 -18.98 -7.14
CA GLU A 97 4.87 -18.75 -8.25
C GLU A 97 3.45 -19.18 -7.91
N VAL A 98 2.44 -18.36 -8.30
CA VAL A 98 1.05 -18.56 -7.91
C VAL A 98 0.44 -19.79 -8.58
N ASP A 99 0.76 -19.99 -9.85
CA ASP A 99 0.34 -21.20 -10.62
C ASP A 99 0.81 -22.51 -9.95
N LEU A 100 1.83 -22.42 -9.07
CA LEU A 100 2.38 -23.53 -8.30
C LEU A 100 1.92 -23.52 -6.82
N GLY A 101 0.85 -22.78 -6.52
CA GLY A 101 0.23 -22.71 -5.19
C GLY A 101 0.57 -21.47 -4.39
N GLY A 102 1.43 -20.60 -4.91
CA GLY A 102 1.82 -19.36 -4.24
C GLY A 102 2.57 -19.56 -2.91
N GLY A 103 2.92 -18.48 -2.26
CA GLY A 103 3.51 -18.49 -0.93
C GLY A 103 4.54 -17.39 -0.71
N PHE A 104 4.64 -16.90 0.52
CA PHE A 104 5.63 -15.92 0.94
C PHE A 104 6.78 -16.61 1.67
N GLY A 105 7.99 -16.47 1.14
CA GLY A 105 9.21 -17.09 1.69
C GLY A 105 10.04 -16.17 2.59
N GLY A 106 9.62 -14.90 2.73
CA GLY A 106 10.29 -13.93 3.60
C GLY A 106 10.66 -12.61 2.90
N ALA A 107 10.99 -11.61 3.72
CA ALA A 107 11.52 -10.33 3.31
C ALA A 107 12.97 -10.19 3.80
N PHE A 108 13.86 -9.75 2.94
CA PHE A 108 15.30 -9.71 3.20
C PHE A 108 15.85 -8.30 2.95
N PRO A 109 16.81 -7.85 3.77
CA PRO A 109 17.40 -6.53 3.64
C PRO A 109 18.41 -6.44 2.49
N SER A 110 18.85 -7.58 1.95
CA SER A 110 19.81 -7.63 0.85
C SER A 110 19.47 -8.70 -0.18
N PRO A 111 19.91 -8.54 -1.45
CA PRO A 111 19.73 -9.55 -2.47
C PRO A 111 20.50 -10.85 -2.15
N ASP A 112 21.63 -10.76 -1.46
CA ASP A 112 22.44 -11.93 -1.10
C ASP A 112 21.72 -12.81 -0.08
N ASP A 113 21.05 -12.21 0.93
CA ASP A 113 20.29 -12.94 1.92
C ASP A 113 19.04 -13.57 1.30
N ALA A 114 18.34 -12.85 0.41
CA ALA A 114 17.22 -13.38 -0.35
C ALA A 114 17.63 -14.57 -1.23
N ASN A 115 18.76 -14.47 -1.92
CA ASN A 115 19.30 -15.55 -2.76
C ASN A 115 19.78 -16.76 -1.93
N LYS A 116 20.29 -16.55 -0.72
CA LYS A 116 20.59 -17.66 0.20
C LYS A 116 19.32 -18.38 0.61
N ALA A 117 18.27 -17.64 0.99
CA ALA A 117 16.98 -18.20 1.36
C ALA A 117 16.31 -18.93 0.18
N LEU A 118 16.41 -18.36 -1.03
CA LEU A 118 15.94 -19.02 -2.26
C LEU A 118 16.55 -20.41 -2.46
N LYS A 119 17.88 -20.53 -2.29
CA LYS A 119 18.60 -21.82 -2.44
C LYS A 119 18.24 -22.86 -1.36
N GLN A 120 17.63 -22.45 -0.27
CA GLN A 120 17.18 -23.34 0.83
C GLN A 120 15.76 -23.83 0.63
N GLN A 121 15.02 -23.35 -0.37
CA GLN A 121 13.67 -23.85 -0.68
C GLN A 121 13.77 -25.26 -1.28
N ASP A 122 12.74 -26.08 -1.04
CA ASP A 122 12.67 -27.46 -1.58
C ASP A 122 12.71 -27.49 -3.11
N ARG A 123 12.18 -26.44 -3.75
CA ARG A 123 12.15 -26.24 -5.21
C ARG A 123 12.49 -24.79 -5.56
N PRO A 124 13.79 -24.41 -5.55
CA PRO A 124 14.19 -23.04 -5.79
C PRO A 124 13.70 -22.45 -7.11
N GLU A 125 13.50 -23.28 -8.13
CA GLU A 125 13.01 -22.90 -9.46
C GLU A 125 11.54 -22.42 -9.46
N GLU A 126 10.79 -22.73 -8.41
CA GLU A 126 9.39 -22.29 -8.23
C GLU A 126 9.30 -20.93 -7.53
N TRP A 127 10.43 -20.33 -7.17
CA TRP A 127 10.48 -19.11 -6.39
C TRP A 127 11.17 -17.98 -7.12
N GLU A 128 10.73 -16.75 -6.88
CA GLU A 128 11.29 -15.52 -7.43
C GLU A 128 11.69 -14.56 -6.31
N VAL A 129 12.87 -13.94 -6.42
CA VAL A 129 13.28 -12.82 -5.58
C VAL A 129 12.87 -11.51 -6.25
N VAL A 130 12.00 -10.75 -5.62
CA VAL A 130 11.45 -9.50 -6.13
C VAL A 130 12.03 -8.31 -5.37
N ASP A 131 12.76 -7.42 -6.07
CA ASP A 131 13.20 -6.12 -5.56
C ASP A 131 11.99 -5.22 -5.34
N THR A 132 11.68 -4.91 -4.10
CA THR A 132 10.48 -4.19 -3.70
C THR A 132 10.82 -2.93 -2.92
N ASN A 133 10.28 -1.81 -3.36
CA ASN A 133 10.45 -0.50 -2.73
C ASN A 133 9.21 -0.18 -1.91
N GLN A 134 9.34 -0.19 -0.58
CA GLN A 134 8.27 0.13 0.36
C GLN A 134 8.30 1.61 0.70
N HIS A 135 7.23 2.32 0.38
CA HIS A 135 7.03 3.72 0.75
C HIS A 135 5.98 3.79 1.86
N PHE A 136 6.41 3.96 3.10
CA PHE A 136 5.51 4.25 4.21
C PHE A 136 5.02 5.69 4.09
N ALA A 137 3.74 5.91 4.18
CA ALA A 137 3.12 7.20 3.95
C ALA A 137 1.86 7.38 4.81
N ILE A 138 1.46 8.63 5.00
CA ILE A 138 0.18 9.02 5.58
C ILE A 138 -0.70 9.49 4.41
N VAL A 139 -1.84 8.85 4.24
CA VAL A 139 -2.86 9.24 3.25
C VAL A 139 -3.71 10.37 3.82
N LEU A 140 -3.88 11.41 3.03
CA LEU A 140 -4.74 12.55 3.35
C LEU A 140 -6.07 12.37 2.63
N LYS A 141 -7.14 12.13 3.37
CA LYS A 141 -8.48 11.92 2.82
C LYS A 141 -9.22 13.25 2.61
N GLU A 142 -10.23 13.24 1.74
CA GLU A 142 -11.04 14.43 1.43
C GLU A 142 -11.85 14.94 2.64
N ASP A 143 -12.25 14.05 3.55
CA ASP A 143 -12.95 14.38 4.79
C ASP A 143 -12.03 14.96 5.88
N GLY A 144 -10.74 15.15 5.57
CA GLY A 144 -9.71 15.63 6.49
C GLY A 144 -9.18 14.57 7.45
N SER A 145 -9.65 13.33 7.37
CA SER A 145 -9.06 12.22 8.11
C SER A 145 -7.74 11.76 7.48
N MET A 146 -6.96 11.04 8.25
CA MET A 146 -5.64 10.54 7.86
C MET A 146 -5.55 9.06 8.19
N GLU A 147 -4.79 8.33 7.39
CA GLU A 147 -4.47 6.94 7.69
C GLU A 147 -3.04 6.60 7.28
N GLU A 148 -2.40 5.75 8.04
CA GLU A 148 -1.09 5.22 7.71
C GLU A 148 -1.23 4.11 6.68
N ALA A 149 -0.36 4.09 5.68
CA ALA A 149 -0.38 3.07 4.64
C ALA A 149 1.01 2.84 4.05
N VAL A 150 1.18 1.72 3.37
CA VAL A 150 2.37 1.41 2.59
C VAL A 150 2.02 1.35 1.11
N ILE A 151 2.88 1.92 0.28
CA ILE A 151 2.80 1.80 -1.17
C ILE A 151 4.01 0.98 -1.64
N SER A 152 3.76 -0.24 -2.06
CA SER A 152 4.80 -1.12 -2.61
C SER A 152 5.00 -0.87 -4.08
N MET A 153 6.25 -0.66 -4.47
CA MET A 153 6.62 -0.35 -5.86
C MET A 153 7.71 -1.31 -6.33
N ALA A 154 7.30 -2.41 -6.94
CA ALA A 154 8.17 -3.39 -7.57
C ALA A 154 8.01 -3.38 -9.09
N LYS A 155 8.85 -4.08 -9.82
CA LYS A 155 8.74 -4.32 -11.28
C LYS A 155 8.44 -3.03 -12.07
N THR A 156 7.29 -2.95 -12.71
CA THR A 156 6.87 -1.79 -13.53
C THR A 156 6.75 -0.50 -12.71
N LYS A 157 6.34 -0.59 -11.46
CA LYS A 157 6.20 0.57 -10.54
C LYS A 157 7.54 1.09 -9.99
N ALA A 158 8.64 0.36 -10.15
CA ALA A 158 9.96 0.78 -9.67
C ALA A 158 10.44 2.10 -10.30
N LYS A 159 9.97 2.46 -11.50
CA LYS A 159 10.24 3.75 -12.14
C LYS A 159 9.63 4.90 -11.33
N ALA A 160 8.38 4.77 -10.87
CA ALA A 160 7.72 5.76 -10.02
C ALA A 160 8.42 5.90 -8.66
N SER A 161 8.87 4.79 -8.07
CA SER A 161 9.66 4.81 -6.84
C SER A 161 10.95 5.63 -6.99
N ARG A 162 11.69 5.41 -8.08
CA ARG A 162 12.92 6.19 -8.37
C ARG A 162 12.63 7.68 -8.56
N LEU A 163 11.56 8.01 -9.28
CA LEU A 163 11.11 9.40 -9.44
C LEU A 163 10.79 10.02 -8.09
N TRP A 164 10.00 9.35 -7.25
CA TRP A 164 9.64 9.86 -5.93
C TRP A 164 10.85 10.12 -5.05
N ASN A 165 11.77 9.16 -4.97
CA ASN A 165 13.02 9.33 -4.22
C ASN A 165 13.87 10.50 -4.75
N SER A 166 13.90 10.70 -6.08
CA SER A 166 14.58 11.83 -6.69
C SER A 166 13.93 13.16 -6.33
N LEU A 167 12.60 13.24 -6.38
CA LEU A 167 11.85 14.44 -5.97
C LEU A 167 12.10 14.78 -4.49
N VAL A 168 12.05 13.79 -3.59
CA VAL A 168 12.36 13.99 -2.17
C VAL A 168 13.78 14.54 -2.00
N ARG A 169 14.76 13.97 -2.68
CA ARG A 169 16.17 14.40 -2.61
C ARG A 169 16.38 15.82 -3.15
N ILE A 170 15.79 16.14 -4.30
CA ILE A 170 15.92 17.46 -4.94
C ILE A 170 15.27 18.54 -4.09
N ASN A 171 14.11 18.24 -3.53
CA ASN A 171 13.36 19.16 -2.69
C ASN A 171 14.03 19.45 -1.34
N GLY A 172 14.91 18.55 -0.86
CA GLY A 172 15.61 18.68 0.43
C GLY A 172 14.68 18.60 1.65
N GLY A 173 15.27 18.59 2.83
CA GLY A 173 14.56 18.48 4.11
C GLY A 173 14.15 17.03 4.45
N PRO A 174 13.46 16.84 5.60
CA PRO A 174 12.90 15.55 5.95
C PRO A 174 11.92 15.04 4.89
N ARG A 175 11.88 13.72 4.68
CA ARG A 175 11.03 13.09 3.68
C ARG A 175 9.56 13.48 3.83
N PHE A 176 9.11 13.65 5.06
CA PHE A 176 7.74 13.99 5.46
C PHE A 176 7.44 15.50 5.51
N SER A 177 8.32 16.34 4.96
CA SER A 177 8.08 17.79 4.91
C SER A 177 7.11 18.23 3.80
N ARG A 178 6.72 17.30 2.92
CA ARG A 178 5.92 17.64 1.72
C ARG A 178 4.80 16.65 1.47
N ILE A 179 3.77 17.16 0.82
CA ILE A 179 2.65 16.39 0.29
C ILE A 179 2.95 16.02 -1.16
N TYR A 180 2.72 14.77 -1.50
CA TYR A 180 2.79 14.27 -2.86
C TYR A 180 1.43 13.71 -3.26
N GLU A 181 1.14 13.73 -4.55
CA GLU A 181 0.02 13.03 -5.16
C GLU A 181 0.57 11.80 -5.89
N VAL A 182 0.08 10.63 -5.51
CA VAL A 182 0.35 9.37 -6.20
C VAL A 182 -0.82 9.11 -7.13
N LEU A 183 -0.54 8.84 -8.41
CA LEU A 183 -1.54 8.68 -9.46
C LEU A 183 -1.43 7.34 -10.12
N GLY A 184 -2.56 6.72 -10.43
CA GLY A 184 -2.63 5.63 -11.40
C GLY A 184 -2.64 6.20 -12.82
N VAL A 185 -1.65 5.83 -13.62
CA VAL A 185 -1.50 6.33 -14.99
C VAL A 185 -1.45 5.20 -16.00
N PRO A 186 -2.09 5.32 -17.16
CA PRO A 186 -1.96 4.31 -18.22
C PRO A 186 -0.52 4.25 -18.73
N ASP A 187 -0.05 3.07 -18.99
CA ASP A 187 1.26 2.78 -19.56
C ASP A 187 1.14 1.60 -20.52
N GLN A 188 2.16 1.34 -21.35
CA GLN A 188 2.18 0.27 -22.30
C GLN A 188 3.52 -0.47 -22.24
N ASN A 189 3.47 -1.79 -22.23
CA ASN A 189 4.69 -2.60 -22.24
C ASN A 189 5.28 -2.72 -23.65
N LYS A 190 6.50 -3.28 -23.75
CA LYS A 190 7.20 -3.47 -25.03
C LYS A 190 6.44 -4.35 -26.05
N LYS A 191 5.45 -5.11 -25.61
CA LYS A 191 4.60 -5.96 -26.45
C LYS A 191 3.33 -5.25 -26.91
N GLY A 192 3.14 -3.96 -26.54
CA GLY A 192 1.96 -3.18 -26.88
C GLY A 192 0.75 -3.48 -25.99
N GLN A 193 0.91 -4.15 -24.84
CA GLN A 193 -0.18 -4.42 -23.91
C GLN A 193 -0.34 -3.23 -22.96
N ASP A 194 -1.57 -2.75 -22.81
CA ASP A 194 -1.92 -1.66 -21.91
C ASP A 194 -1.99 -2.16 -20.47
N TYR A 195 -1.51 -1.36 -19.55
CA TYR A 195 -1.62 -1.55 -18.11
C TYR A 195 -1.61 -0.22 -17.39
N PHE A 196 -1.84 -0.21 -16.08
CA PHE A 196 -1.68 0.99 -15.26
C PHE A 196 -0.40 0.91 -14.44
N SER A 197 0.33 2.00 -14.39
CA SER A 197 1.49 2.21 -13.54
C SER A 197 1.23 3.35 -12.56
N LEU A 198 2.21 3.67 -11.72
CA LEU A 198 2.14 4.81 -10.82
C LEU A 198 2.96 5.97 -11.34
N ASP A 199 2.49 7.18 -11.06
CA ASP A 199 3.26 8.42 -11.18
C ASP A 199 3.18 9.21 -9.87
N VAL A 200 4.10 10.13 -9.64
CA VAL A 200 4.20 10.90 -8.40
C VAL A 200 4.49 12.36 -8.69
N LYS A 201 3.68 13.26 -8.11
CA LYS A 201 3.84 14.71 -8.23
C LYS A 201 3.97 15.36 -6.86
N ASN A 202 4.83 16.38 -6.74
CA ASN A 202 4.89 17.23 -5.55
C ASN A 202 3.71 18.20 -5.58
N VAL A 203 2.93 18.25 -4.49
CA VAL A 203 1.76 19.13 -4.34
C VAL A 203 2.08 20.37 -3.51
N GLY A 204 2.93 20.24 -2.48
CA GLY A 204 3.26 21.36 -1.59
C GLY A 204 3.92 20.92 -0.28
N PHE A 205 3.90 21.82 0.68
CA PHE A 205 4.40 21.55 2.02
C PHE A 205 3.29 21.09 2.95
N VAL A 206 3.67 20.32 3.99
CA VAL A 206 2.81 20.03 5.12
C VAL A 206 2.73 21.24 6.06
N ASP A 207 1.68 21.32 6.85
CA ASP A 207 1.63 22.24 7.99
C ASP A 207 2.38 21.67 9.22
N GLU A 208 2.56 22.48 10.26
CA GLU A 208 3.29 22.10 11.47
C GLU A 208 2.67 20.90 12.20
N LYS A 209 1.34 20.83 12.25
CA LYS A 209 0.62 19.73 12.89
C LYS A 209 0.86 18.42 12.17
N MET A 210 0.76 18.43 10.84
CA MET A 210 1.03 17.27 9.99
C MET A 210 2.50 16.87 10.09
N PHE A 211 3.42 17.83 10.11
CA PHE A 211 4.85 17.55 10.26
C PHE A 211 5.14 16.79 11.55
N SER A 212 4.63 17.27 12.68
CA SER A 212 4.83 16.64 14.00
C SER A 212 4.19 15.24 14.05
N TYR A 213 3.02 15.06 13.45
CA TYR A 213 2.40 13.74 13.34
C TYR A 213 3.22 12.79 12.48
N ALA A 214 3.67 13.22 11.32
CA ALA A 214 4.50 12.42 10.42
C ALA A 214 5.86 12.05 11.03
N GLU A 215 6.44 12.91 11.87
CA GLU A 215 7.65 12.62 12.63
C GLU A 215 7.41 11.50 13.65
N SER A 216 6.27 11.51 14.36
CA SER A 216 5.92 10.43 15.29
C SER A 216 5.70 9.09 14.59
N VAL A 217 5.05 9.10 13.40
CA VAL A 217 4.89 7.90 12.57
C VAL A 217 6.23 7.40 12.06
N TYR A 218 7.15 8.30 11.67
CA TYR A 218 8.51 7.92 11.29
C TYR A 218 9.25 7.19 12.41
N ASP A 219 9.18 7.69 13.64
CA ASP A 219 9.82 7.05 14.79
C ASP A 219 9.21 5.67 15.09
N LEU A 220 7.90 5.53 14.97
CA LEU A 220 7.19 4.25 15.11
C LEU A 220 7.65 3.22 14.08
N VAL A 221 7.64 3.58 12.79
CA VAL A 221 8.06 2.68 11.71
C VAL A 221 9.56 2.34 11.81
N LYS A 222 10.39 3.30 12.21
CA LYS A 222 11.84 3.12 12.36
C LYS A 222 12.18 2.17 13.51
N SER A 223 11.42 2.20 14.60
CA SER A 223 11.61 1.28 15.73
C SER A 223 11.23 -0.17 15.41
N GLY A 224 10.58 -0.43 14.27
CA GLY A 224 10.05 -1.75 13.90
C GLY A 224 8.77 -2.12 14.63
N ALA A 225 8.16 -1.16 15.34
CA ALA A 225 6.92 -1.37 16.08
C ALA A 225 5.68 -1.49 15.17
N ALA A 226 5.82 -1.30 13.86
CA ALA A 226 4.74 -1.48 12.90
C ALA A 226 5.25 -2.32 11.72
N ASP A 227 4.58 -3.43 11.43
CA ASP A 227 4.92 -4.31 10.32
C ASP A 227 3.89 -4.21 9.18
N VAL A 228 4.32 -4.60 7.99
CA VAL A 228 3.52 -4.56 6.76
C VAL A 228 2.91 -5.94 6.52
N ASP A 229 1.61 -6.00 6.26
CA ASP A 229 1.01 -7.23 5.74
C ASP A 229 1.51 -7.50 4.32
N ARG A 230 2.32 -8.53 4.17
CA ARG A 230 2.89 -8.94 2.88
C ARG A 230 2.06 -10.01 2.17
N SER A 231 0.95 -10.45 2.76
CA SER A 231 0.11 -11.51 2.19
C SER A 231 -0.49 -11.14 0.84
N THR A 232 -0.64 -9.85 0.56
CA THR A 232 -1.22 -9.32 -0.69
C THR A 232 -0.19 -8.92 -1.74
N ASP A 233 1.10 -8.81 -1.41
CA ASP A 233 2.19 -8.47 -2.35
C ASP A 233 2.25 -9.41 -3.54
N HIS A 234 1.85 -10.65 -3.35
CA HIS A 234 1.84 -11.68 -4.37
C HIS A 234 0.81 -11.41 -5.47
N GLU A 235 -0.36 -10.87 -5.12
CA GLU A 235 -1.44 -10.61 -6.07
C GLU A 235 -1.10 -9.45 -7.01
N GLU A 236 -0.37 -8.43 -6.51
CA GLU A 236 0.15 -7.35 -7.35
C GLU A 236 1.22 -7.83 -8.32
N ALA A 237 2.10 -8.75 -7.90
CA ALA A 237 3.12 -9.31 -8.74
C ALA A 237 2.54 -10.12 -9.92
N GLU A 238 1.33 -10.69 -9.76
CA GLU A 238 0.63 -11.40 -10.83
C GLU A 238 -0.05 -10.48 -11.82
N SER A 239 -0.73 -9.44 -11.34
CA SER A 239 -1.34 -8.46 -12.24
C SER A 239 -0.28 -7.80 -13.15
N ASP A 240 0.96 -7.67 -12.64
CA ASP A 240 2.11 -7.19 -13.40
C ASP A 240 2.74 -8.25 -14.33
N LYS A 241 2.59 -9.56 -14.07
CA LYS A 241 3.10 -10.62 -14.99
C LYS A 241 2.39 -10.62 -16.35
N GLY A 242 1.12 -10.24 -16.39
CA GLY A 242 0.39 -10.01 -17.66
C GLY A 242 0.97 -8.87 -18.50
N SER A 243 1.73 -7.96 -17.87
CA SER A 243 2.34 -6.78 -18.46
C SER A 243 3.88 -6.81 -18.52
N GLY A 244 4.53 -7.87 -17.98
CA GLY A 244 5.98 -7.97 -17.90
C GLY A 244 6.67 -8.06 -19.26
N PRO A 245 7.92 -7.57 -19.39
CA PRO A 245 8.72 -7.76 -20.58
C PRO A 245 9.03 -9.26 -20.72
N GLY A 246 8.42 -9.89 -21.71
CA GLY A 246 8.90 -11.19 -22.13
C GLY A 246 10.33 -11.03 -22.67
N PHE A 247 11.23 -11.85 -22.19
CA PHE A 247 12.56 -12.01 -22.75
C PHE A 247 12.49 -12.55 -24.16
#